data_400c2f4a5f1bedab88c5f73d8b95fbcf
#
_entry.id   400c2f4a5f1bedab88c5f73d8b95fbcf
#
_cell.length_a   1.000
_cell.length_b   1.000
_cell.length_c   1.000
_cell.angle_alpha   90.00
_cell.angle_beta   90.00
_cell.angle_gamma   90.00
#
_symmetry.space_group_name_H-M   'P 1'
#
loop_
_entity.id
_entity.type
_entity.pdbx_description
1 polymer ?
#
loop_
_entity_poly.entity_id
_entity_poly.type
_entity_poly.pdbx_seq_one_letter_code
_entity_poly.pdbx_strand_id
1 'polypeptide(L)'
;MINLVAPIGGGQRAMIVSPPKAGKTTILKDIANAISVTNPEVRQILSLIGERPEEVTDMDRSVEAEVIASTFDEPVNAHVRMAEISLDRAKRLVENGLDVVILMDSLTRLARAYNMVVNPSGRTLSGGMDPSALYPPKRFFGAARNLEDGGSLTIIATALVDTGSRLDDVVYEEFKGTGNMEMILSRRLQERRIFPAIDIEKSSTRREDLLMSPDTLQRVWLMRRMYLQMVSN
;
A
#
# COMPACT_ATOMS: atom_id res chain seq x y z
N MET A 1 10.49 -9.45 9.89
CA MET A 1 11.22 -8.23 9.46
C MET A 1 10.29 -7.01 9.40
N ILE A 2 9.15 -7.05 8.69
CA ILE A 2 8.22 -5.92 8.56
C ILE A 2 7.85 -5.34 9.93
N ASN A 3 7.42 -6.16 10.88
CA ASN A 3 7.06 -5.73 12.24
C ASN A 3 8.19 -5.01 13.02
N LEU A 4 9.45 -5.18 12.61
CA LEU A 4 10.60 -4.51 13.24
C LEU A 4 11.00 -3.23 12.53
N VAL A 5 10.74 -3.13 11.22
CA VAL A 5 11.20 -2.01 10.39
C VAL A 5 10.08 -0.99 10.17
N ALA A 6 8.89 -1.48 9.87
CA ALA A 6 7.71 -0.66 9.58
C ALA A 6 6.45 -1.43 10.04
N PRO A 7 6.16 -1.47 11.35
CA PRO A 7 5.02 -2.20 11.90
C PRO A 7 3.71 -1.66 11.35
N ILE A 8 2.76 -2.58 11.14
CA ILE A 8 1.42 -2.27 10.64
C ILE A 8 0.42 -2.54 11.75
N GLY A 9 -0.41 -1.56 12.05
CA GLY A 9 -1.50 -1.65 13.03
C GLY A 9 -2.87 -1.50 12.39
N GLY A 10 -3.92 -1.86 13.13
CA GLY A 10 -5.30 -1.66 12.71
C GLY A 10 -5.60 -0.18 12.44
N GLY A 11 -6.42 0.11 11.42
CA GLY A 11 -6.79 1.47 11.02
C GLY A 11 -5.71 2.27 10.28
N GLN A 12 -4.58 1.64 9.92
CA GLN A 12 -3.41 2.30 9.37
C GLN A 12 -3.52 2.56 7.86
N ARG A 13 -2.87 3.64 7.41
CA ARG A 13 -2.64 3.97 6.00
C ARG A 13 -1.19 3.65 5.66
N ALA A 14 -0.95 2.42 5.22
CA ALA A 14 0.38 1.92 4.92
C ALA A 14 0.68 2.02 3.42
N MET A 15 1.85 2.55 3.08
CA MET A 15 2.29 2.67 1.71
C MET A 15 3.57 1.84 1.48
N ILE A 16 3.52 0.94 0.50
CA ILE A 16 4.69 0.18 0.02
C ILE A 16 5.20 0.86 -1.25
N VAL A 17 6.30 1.55 -1.12
CA VAL A 17 6.93 2.30 -2.21
C VAL A 17 7.92 1.41 -2.92
N SER A 18 7.70 1.17 -4.21
CA SER A 18 8.47 0.18 -4.95
C SER A 18 8.93 0.68 -6.31
N PRO A 19 10.22 0.62 -6.63
CA PRO A 19 10.66 0.66 -8.00
C PRO A 19 10.18 -0.60 -8.75
N PRO A 20 10.10 -0.57 -10.09
CA PRO A 20 9.72 -1.73 -10.88
C PRO A 20 10.59 -2.95 -10.56
N LYS A 21 9.98 -4.14 -10.48
CA LYS A 21 10.61 -5.45 -10.26
C LYS A 21 11.28 -5.64 -8.88
N ALA A 22 11.02 -4.78 -7.88
CA ALA A 22 11.63 -4.90 -6.55
C ALA A 22 10.91 -5.87 -5.60
N GLY A 23 9.93 -6.64 -6.08
CA GLY A 23 9.22 -7.65 -5.27
C GLY A 23 7.96 -7.15 -4.57
N LYS A 24 7.35 -6.09 -5.09
CA LYS A 24 6.10 -5.48 -4.57
C LYS A 24 4.99 -6.53 -4.36
N THR A 25 4.70 -7.34 -5.38
CA THR A 25 3.65 -8.37 -5.35
C THR A 25 3.95 -9.47 -4.33
N THR A 26 5.22 -9.90 -4.24
CA THR A 26 5.66 -10.90 -3.25
C THR A 26 5.44 -10.40 -1.82
N ILE A 27 5.82 -9.15 -1.52
CA ILE A 27 5.62 -8.57 -0.18
C ILE A 27 4.13 -8.46 0.16
N LEU A 28 3.27 -8.08 -0.80
CA LEU A 28 1.82 -8.07 -0.55
C LEU A 28 1.29 -9.46 -0.22
N LYS A 29 1.74 -10.51 -0.94
CA LYS A 29 1.38 -11.90 -0.61
C LYS A 29 1.85 -12.30 0.79
N ASP A 30 3.10 -11.99 1.12
CA ASP A 30 3.66 -12.31 2.42
C ASP A 30 2.88 -11.62 3.55
N ILE A 31 2.47 -10.37 3.35
CA ILE A 31 1.65 -9.63 4.31
C ILE A 31 0.26 -10.28 4.43
N ALA A 32 -0.40 -10.59 3.31
CA ALA A 32 -1.72 -11.23 3.30
C ALA A 32 -1.69 -12.57 4.06
N ASN A 33 -0.73 -13.43 3.72
CA ASN A 33 -0.57 -14.73 4.37
C ASN A 33 -0.21 -14.61 5.85
N ALA A 34 0.62 -13.62 6.22
CA ALA A 34 0.94 -13.36 7.62
C ALA A 34 -0.31 -12.94 8.41
N ILE A 35 -1.16 -12.08 7.85
CA ILE A 35 -2.42 -11.66 8.48
C ILE A 35 -3.36 -12.87 8.64
N SER A 36 -3.54 -13.72 7.63
CA SER A 36 -4.38 -14.92 7.73
C SER A 36 -3.94 -15.85 8.87
N VAL A 37 -2.63 -15.95 9.11
CA VAL A 37 -2.09 -16.81 10.18
C VAL A 37 -2.17 -16.15 11.56
N THR A 38 -1.87 -14.85 11.66
CA THR A 38 -1.78 -14.17 12.96
C THR A 38 -3.11 -13.59 13.44
N ASN A 39 -3.99 -13.23 12.52
CA ASN A 39 -5.26 -12.54 12.75
C ASN A 39 -6.37 -13.14 11.85
N PRO A 40 -6.76 -14.39 12.02
CA PRO A 40 -7.69 -15.09 11.12
C PRO A 40 -9.11 -14.48 11.11
N GLU A 41 -9.45 -13.68 12.12
CA GLU A 41 -10.71 -12.93 12.20
C GLU A 41 -10.77 -11.72 11.26
N VAL A 42 -9.62 -11.20 10.85
CA VAL A 42 -9.53 -10.02 9.98
C VAL A 42 -9.95 -10.36 8.56
N ARG A 43 -10.87 -9.60 8.01
CA ARG A 43 -11.31 -9.75 6.63
C ARG A 43 -10.34 -9.06 5.67
N GLN A 44 -9.84 -9.79 4.71
CA GLN A 44 -8.89 -9.29 3.72
C GLN A 44 -9.58 -9.10 2.36
N ILE A 45 -9.38 -7.93 1.75
CA ILE A 45 -9.78 -7.61 0.39
C ILE A 45 -8.51 -7.28 -0.39
N LEU A 46 -8.28 -7.99 -1.48
CA LEU A 46 -7.19 -7.72 -2.40
C LEU A 46 -7.72 -6.93 -3.60
N SER A 47 -7.36 -5.66 -3.69
CA SER A 47 -7.79 -4.74 -4.74
C SER A 47 -6.68 -4.58 -5.79
N LEU A 48 -6.81 -5.26 -6.93
CA LEU A 48 -5.82 -5.26 -8.01
C LEU A 48 -6.30 -4.38 -9.16
N ILE A 49 -5.62 -3.27 -9.40
CA ILE A 49 -6.05 -2.26 -10.37
C ILE A 49 -5.09 -2.20 -11.56
N GLY A 50 -5.59 -2.64 -12.72
CA GLY A 50 -4.83 -2.64 -13.98
C GLY A 50 -3.62 -3.57 -13.96
N GLU A 51 -3.66 -4.66 -13.18
CA GLU A 51 -2.59 -5.65 -13.12
C GLU A 51 -2.71 -6.66 -14.26
N ARG A 52 -1.71 -7.50 -14.44
CA ARG A 52 -1.70 -8.53 -15.48
C ARG A 52 -2.63 -9.68 -15.11
N PRO A 53 -3.38 -10.29 -16.06
CA PRO A 53 -4.27 -11.41 -15.77
C PRO A 53 -3.59 -12.57 -15.04
N GLU A 54 -2.34 -12.90 -15.43
CA GLU A 54 -1.56 -13.93 -14.78
C GLU A 54 -1.19 -13.59 -13.33
N GLU A 55 -0.90 -12.30 -13.03
CA GLU A 55 -0.63 -11.85 -11.66
C GLU A 55 -1.89 -11.88 -10.80
N VAL A 56 -3.05 -11.51 -11.36
CA VAL A 56 -4.35 -11.63 -10.69
C VAL A 56 -4.65 -13.07 -10.32
N THR A 57 -4.49 -14.00 -11.27
CA THR A 57 -4.73 -15.44 -11.04
C THR A 57 -3.77 -16.02 -10.01
N ASP A 58 -2.50 -15.62 -10.04
CA ASP A 58 -1.49 -16.08 -9.08
C ASP A 58 -1.78 -15.57 -7.66
N MET A 59 -2.22 -14.32 -7.53
CA MET A 59 -2.64 -13.74 -6.24
C MET A 59 -3.88 -14.44 -5.70
N ASP A 60 -4.92 -14.63 -6.50
CA ASP A 60 -6.16 -15.29 -6.13
C ASP A 60 -5.94 -16.72 -5.59
N ARG A 61 -4.97 -17.43 -6.16
CA ARG A 61 -4.60 -18.79 -5.73
C ARG A 61 -3.66 -18.84 -4.52
N SER A 62 -2.99 -17.74 -4.22
CA SER A 62 -1.88 -17.72 -3.25
C SER A 62 -2.24 -17.08 -1.93
N VAL A 63 -3.38 -16.37 -1.83
CA VAL A 63 -3.79 -15.65 -0.63
C VAL A 63 -5.23 -15.97 -0.26
N GLU A 64 -5.51 -15.94 1.03
CA GLU A 64 -6.85 -16.12 1.59
C GLU A 64 -7.53 -14.75 1.75
N ALA A 65 -7.97 -14.16 0.61
CA ALA A 65 -8.59 -12.84 0.55
C ALA A 65 -9.70 -12.79 -0.51
N GLU A 66 -10.67 -11.89 -0.34
CA GLU A 66 -11.64 -11.56 -1.39
C GLU A 66 -10.93 -10.73 -2.47
N VAL A 67 -10.76 -11.29 -3.68
CA VAL A 67 -10.06 -10.62 -4.78
C VAL A 67 -11.05 -9.80 -5.62
N ILE A 68 -10.81 -8.50 -5.72
CA ILE A 68 -11.54 -7.56 -6.58
C ILE A 68 -10.52 -6.94 -7.53
N ALA A 69 -10.60 -7.29 -8.79
CA ALA A 69 -9.56 -6.98 -9.76
C ALA A 69 -10.09 -6.37 -11.06
N SER A 70 -9.25 -5.59 -11.71
CA SER A 70 -9.34 -5.24 -13.11
C SER A 70 -7.98 -5.42 -13.77
N THR A 71 -7.96 -5.95 -14.98
CA THR A 71 -6.73 -6.21 -15.73
C THR A 71 -6.39 -5.05 -16.67
N PHE A 72 -5.12 -4.93 -17.07
CA PHE A 72 -4.63 -3.78 -17.85
C PHE A 72 -5.28 -3.62 -19.22
N ASP A 73 -5.89 -4.68 -19.76
CA ASP A 73 -6.61 -4.72 -21.03
C ASP A 73 -8.08 -4.28 -20.94
N GLU A 74 -8.58 -4.08 -19.71
CA GLU A 74 -9.92 -3.58 -19.48
C GLU A 74 -10.02 -2.05 -19.66
N PRO A 75 -11.22 -1.53 -19.95
CA PRO A 75 -11.45 -0.08 -20.03
C PRO A 75 -11.11 0.63 -18.70
N VAL A 76 -10.58 1.85 -18.79
CA VAL A 76 -10.15 2.64 -17.62
C VAL A 76 -11.25 2.80 -16.57
N ASN A 77 -12.52 2.92 -17.00
CA ASN A 77 -13.65 2.98 -16.08
C ASN A 77 -13.80 1.71 -15.22
N ALA A 78 -13.36 0.54 -15.71
CA ALA A 78 -13.36 -0.69 -14.92
C ALA A 78 -12.39 -0.57 -13.73
N HIS A 79 -11.20 0.04 -13.93
CA HIS A 79 -10.23 0.25 -12.86
C HIS A 79 -10.81 1.10 -11.72
N VAL A 80 -11.44 2.21 -12.07
CA VAL A 80 -12.10 3.08 -11.08
C VAL A 80 -13.21 2.34 -10.36
N ARG A 81 -14.07 1.66 -11.11
CA ARG A 81 -15.22 0.90 -10.56
C ARG A 81 -14.76 -0.19 -9.58
N MET A 82 -13.71 -0.96 -9.92
CA MET A 82 -13.22 -2.03 -9.05
C MET A 82 -12.66 -1.46 -7.74
N ALA A 83 -11.95 -0.34 -7.78
CA ALA A 83 -11.49 0.33 -6.57
C ALA A 83 -12.66 0.83 -5.70
N GLU A 84 -13.68 1.45 -6.30
CA GLU A 84 -14.86 1.92 -5.58
C GLU A 84 -15.62 0.75 -4.93
N ILE A 85 -15.83 -0.36 -5.65
CA ILE A 85 -16.44 -1.58 -5.12
C ILE A 85 -15.64 -2.13 -3.93
N SER A 86 -14.30 -2.18 -4.04
CA SER A 86 -13.42 -2.65 -2.96
C SER A 86 -13.60 -1.82 -1.70
N LEU A 87 -13.65 -0.49 -1.83
CA LEU A 87 -13.81 0.42 -0.69
C LEU A 87 -15.21 0.31 -0.09
N ASP A 88 -16.26 0.28 -0.91
CA ASP A 88 -17.63 0.18 -0.42
C ASP A 88 -17.88 -1.17 0.26
N ARG A 89 -17.35 -2.26 -0.29
CA ARG A 89 -17.37 -3.58 0.34
C ARG A 89 -16.70 -3.57 1.71
N ALA A 90 -15.49 -2.98 1.79
CA ALA A 90 -14.77 -2.85 3.05
C ALA A 90 -15.56 -2.04 4.09
N LYS A 91 -16.12 -0.89 3.71
CA LYS A 91 -16.92 -0.06 4.61
C LYS A 91 -18.11 -0.82 5.18
N ARG A 92 -18.85 -1.59 4.35
CA ARG A 92 -19.99 -2.40 4.83
C ARG A 92 -19.58 -3.45 5.85
N LEU A 93 -18.40 -4.06 5.68
CA LEU A 93 -17.87 -5.02 6.66
C LEU A 93 -17.49 -4.32 7.98
N VAL A 94 -16.84 -3.15 7.88
CA VAL A 94 -16.45 -2.36 9.07
C VAL A 94 -17.69 -1.82 9.82
N GLU A 95 -18.72 -1.38 9.11
CA GLU A 95 -20.01 -0.96 9.70
C GLU A 95 -20.70 -2.09 10.49
N ASN A 96 -20.37 -3.35 10.18
CA ASN A 96 -20.81 -4.53 10.96
C ASN A 96 -19.83 -4.91 12.09
N GLY A 97 -18.91 -4.03 12.45
CA GLY A 97 -17.98 -4.22 13.56
C GLY A 97 -16.77 -5.10 13.24
N LEU A 98 -16.51 -5.40 11.95
CA LEU A 98 -15.38 -6.25 11.55
C LEU A 98 -14.10 -5.44 11.33
N ASP A 99 -12.96 -6.05 11.60
CA ASP A 99 -11.66 -5.54 11.19
C ASP A 99 -11.38 -5.96 9.75
N VAL A 100 -11.08 -4.96 8.91
CA VAL A 100 -10.88 -5.17 7.47
C VAL A 100 -9.55 -4.60 7.02
N VAL A 101 -8.85 -5.35 6.19
CA VAL A 101 -7.62 -4.91 5.52
C VAL A 101 -7.84 -4.91 4.01
N ILE A 102 -7.62 -3.77 3.37
CA ILE A 102 -7.48 -3.69 1.92
C ILE A 102 -6.00 -3.72 1.56
N LEU A 103 -5.59 -4.69 0.76
CA LEU A 103 -4.28 -4.74 0.12
C LEU A 103 -4.48 -4.27 -1.34
N MET A 104 -3.91 -3.11 -1.69
CA MET A 104 -4.12 -2.51 -3.01
C MET A 104 -2.85 -2.51 -3.85
N ASP A 105 -2.95 -3.00 -5.06
CA ASP A 105 -1.93 -2.87 -6.10
C ASP A 105 -2.55 -2.26 -7.37
N SER A 106 -2.35 -0.96 -7.70
CA SER A 106 -1.59 0.05 -6.99
C SER A 106 -2.32 1.41 -6.97
N LEU A 107 -2.00 2.25 -5.99
CA LEU A 107 -2.44 3.65 -5.96
C LEU A 107 -2.01 4.44 -7.20
N THR A 108 -0.82 4.17 -7.71
CA THR A 108 -0.31 4.83 -8.92
C THR A 108 -1.20 4.57 -10.13
N ARG A 109 -1.61 3.32 -10.34
CA ARG A 109 -2.51 2.96 -11.45
C ARG A 109 -3.90 3.52 -11.24
N LEU A 110 -4.39 3.51 -9.99
CA LEU A 110 -5.67 4.13 -9.67
C LEU A 110 -5.66 5.64 -9.95
N ALA A 111 -4.62 6.36 -9.56
CA ALA A 111 -4.48 7.78 -9.84
C ALA A 111 -4.39 8.07 -11.35
N ARG A 112 -3.67 7.24 -12.11
CA ARG A 112 -3.64 7.32 -13.58
C ARG A 112 -5.01 7.10 -14.20
N ALA A 113 -5.78 6.13 -13.69
CA ALA A 113 -7.14 5.86 -14.16
C ALA A 113 -8.07 7.05 -13.91
N TYR A 114 -8.04 7.62 -12.72
CA TYR A 114 -8.81 8.83 -12.43
C TYR A 114 -8.39 10.02 -13.28
N ASN A 115 -7.10 10.18 -13.59
CA ASN A 115 -6.62 11.26 -14.46
C ASN A 115 -7.19 11.19 -15.88
N MET A 116 -7.61 10.02 -16.33
CA MET A 116 -8.26 9.81 -17.64
C MET A 116 -9.79 9.96 -17.60
N VAL A 117 -10.40 9.80 -16.43
CA VAL A 117 -11.87 9.72 -16.29
C VAL A 117 -12.49 10.99 -15.74
N VAL A 118 -11.76 11.74 -14.89
CA VAL A 118 -12.28 12.99 -14.32
C VAL A 118 -12.39 14.10 -15.36
N ASN A 119 -13.39 14.95 -15.19
CA ASN A 119 -13.49 16.17 -16.00
C ASN A 119 -12.29 17.07 -15.71
N PRO A 120 -11.57 17.57 -16.74
CA PRO A 120 -10.42 18.43 -16.57
C PRO A 120 -10.75 19.69 -15.76
N SER A 121 -9.92 19.97 -14.75
CA SER A 121 -10.05 21.19 -13.92
C SER A 121 -9.55 22.46 -14.63
N GLY A 122 -8.92 22.32 -15.79
CA GLY A 122 -8.21 23.39 -16.50
C GLY A 122 -6.84 23.72 -15.90
N ARG A 123 -6.39 23.00 -14.88
CA ARG A 123 -5.06 23.11 -14.27
C ARG A 123 -4.31 21.80 -14.46
N THR A 124 -2.99 21.89 -14.62
CA THR A 124 -2.16 20.70 -14.81
C THR A 124 -0.94 20.80 -13.91
N LEU A 125 -0.73 19.75 -13.10
CA LEU A 125 0.49 19.55 -12.33
C LEU A 125 1.60 18.96 -13.22
N SER A 126 2.80 18.87 -12.68
CA SER A 126 3.91 18.20 -13.36
C SER A 126 3.52 16.80 -13.82
N GLY A 127 4.05 16.37 -14.97
CA GLY A 127 3.74 15.04 -15.53
C GLY A 127 2.36 14.88 -16.17
N GLY A 128 1.57 15.97 -16.32
CA GLY A 128 0.25 15.91 -16.95
C GLY A 128 -0.88 15.46 -15.99
N MET A 129 -0.66 15.53 -14.68
CA MET A 129 -1.66 15.20 -13.67
C MET A 129 -2.64 16.36 -13.46
N ASP A 130 -3.94 16.10 -13.59
CA ASP A 130 -4.97 17.05 -13.15
C ASP A 130 -5.13 16.98 -11.63
N PRO A 131 -5.11 18.12 -10.90
CA PRO A 131 -5.30 18.14 -9.45
C PRO A 131 -6.59 17.45 -8.99
N SER A 132 -7.66 17.53 -9.78
CA SER A 132 -8.95 16.91 -9.46
C SER A 132 -8.89 15.38 -9.47
N ALA A 133 -7.99 14.80 -10.25
CA ALA A 133 -7.79 13.36 -10.37
C ALA A 133 -7.16 12.74 -9.12
N LEU A 134 -6.48 13.53 -8.30
CA LEU A 134 -5.85 13.06 -7.05
C LEU A 134 -6.85 12.92 -5.90
N TYR A 135 -7.96 13.65 -5.96
CA TYR A 135 -8.91 13.70 -4.84
C TYR A 135 -9.60 12.35 -4.57
N PRO A 136 -10.17 11.62 -5.55
CA PRO A 136 -10.80 10.33 -5.28
C PRO A 136 -9.84 9.26 -4.74
N PRO A 137 -8.62 9.05 -5.29
CA PRO A 137 -7.66 8.13 -4.70
C PRO A 137 -7.21 8.54 -3.30
N LYS A 138 -7.09 9.84 -3.00
CA LYS A 138 -6.83 10.33 -1.63
C LYS A 138 -7.96 10.01 -0.68
N ARG A 139 -9.22 10.15 -1.12
CA ARG A 139 -10.39 9.73 -0.34
C ARG A 139 -10.38 8.22 -0.08
N PHE A 140 -10.03 7.44 -1.08
CA PHE A 140 -9.87 6.00 -0.93
C PHE A 140 -8.85 5.67 0.17
N PHE A 141 -7.61 6.13 -0.01
CA PHE A 141 -6.53 5.85 0.94
C PHE A 141 -6.76 6.47 2.32
N GLY A 142 -7.36 7.64 2.36
CA GLY A 142 -7.72 8.35 3.59
C GLY A 142 -8.92 7.76 4.35
N ALA A 143 -9.61 6.75 3.80
CA ALA A 143 -10.72 6.09 4.46
C ALA A 143 -10.28 5.20 5.64
N ALA A 144 -9.01 4.76 5.65
CA ALA A 144 -8.46 3.92 6.70
C ALA A 144 -8.48 4.61 8.07
N ARG A 145 -9.10 3.95 9.05
CA ARG A 145 -9.26 4.40 10.44
C ARG A 145 -9.79 3.31 11.36
N ASN A 146 -9.66 3.50 12.64
CA ASN A 146 -10.41 2.75 13.64
C ASN A 146 -11.74 3.47 13.93
N LEU A 147 -12.80 2.72 14.18
CA LEU A 147 -14.08 3.24 14.65
C LEU A 147 -14.18 3.15 16.18
N GLU A 148 -14.86 4.11 16.80
CA GLU A 148 -15.04 4.13 18.26
C GLU A 148 -15.95 2.99 18.73
N ASP A 149 -16.96 2.64 17.94
CA ASP A 149 -17.94 1.59 18.24
C ASP A 149 -17.50 0.18 17.81
N GLY A 150 -16.24 0.02 17.42
CA GLY A 150 -15.64 -1.25 16.98
C GLY A 150 -15.51 -1.35 15.46
N GLY A 151 -14.64 -2.26 15.04
CA GLY A 151 -14.23 -2.42 13.65
C GLY A 151 -13.15 -1.43 13.23
N SER A 152 -12.34 -1.84 12.27
CA SER A 152 -11.30 -1.00 11.69
C SER A 152 -11.15 -1.21 10.20
N LEU A 153 -10.73 -0.18 9.49
CA LEU A 153 -10.29 -0.27 8.10
C LEU A 153 -8.81 0.08 8.01
N THR A 154 -8.01 -0.90 7.64
CA THR A 154 -6.59 -0.73 7.31
C THR A 154 -6.42 -0.76 5.80
N ILE A 155 -5.61 0.13 5.25
CA ILE A 155 -5.30 0.12 3.81
C ILE A 155 -3.78 0.04 3.64
N ILE A 156 -3.33 -1.01 2.98
CA ILE A 156 -1.93 -1.26 2.61
C ILE A 156 -1.87 -1.16 1.09
N ALA A 157 -1.30 -0.06 0.58
CA ALA A 157 -1.31 0.20 -0.85
C ALA A 157 0.10 0.35 -1.41
N THR A 158 0.31 -0.17 -2.61
CA THR A 158 1.59 0.02 -3.31
C THR A 158 1.60 1.33 -4.09
N ALA A 159 2.76 1.97 -4.13
CA ALA A 159 3.05 3.13 -4.98
C ALA A 159 4.31 2.86 -5.80
N LEU A 160 4.27 3.21 -7.09
CA LEU A 160 5.39 3.03 -8.00
C LEU A 160 6.27 4.28 -8.00
N VAL A 161 7.59 4.05 -7.96
CA VAL A 161 8.63 5.08 -8.08
C VAL A 161 9.70 4.63 -9.08
N ASP A 162 10.57 5.52 -9.51
CA ASP A 162 11.67 5.23 -10.46
C ASP A 162 11.18 4.57 -11.77
N THR A 163 9.98 4.90 -12.21
CA THR A 163 9.41 4.40 -13.47
C THR A 163 9.83 5.20 -14.70
N GLY A 164 10.47 6.35 -14.50
CA GLY A 164 10.74 7.35 -15.53
C GLY A 164 9.54 8.23 -15.87
N SER A 165 8.41 8.04 -15.20
CA SER A 165 7.18 8.83 -15.38
C SER A 165 7.09 9.93 -14.33
N ARG A 166 7.14 11.20 -14.74
CA ARG A 166 6.93 12.35 -13.86
C ARG A 166 5.54 12.35 -13.20
N LEU A 167 4.56 11.74 -13.84
CA LEU A 167 3.23 11.59 -13.27
C LEU A 167 3.28 10.68 -12.02
N ASP A 168 4.03 9.58 -12.07
CA ASP A 168 4.16 8.67 -10.93
C ASP A 168 4.87 9.34 -9.75
N ASP A 169 5.89 10.17 -10.04
CA ASP A 169 6.58 10.94 -9.00
C ASP A 169 5.62 11.91 -8.30
N VAL A 170 4.76 12.61 -9.06
CA VAL A 170 3.72 13.48 -8.50
C VAL A 170 2.74 12.69 -7.65
N VAL A 171 2.27 11.53 -8.12
CA VAL A 171 1.37 10.66 -7.34
C VAL A 171 2.04 10.27 -6.04
N TYR A 172 3.27 9.76 -6.07
CA TYR A 172 3.98 9.37 -4.85
C TYR A 172 4.10 10.53 -3.85
N GLU A 173 4.57 11.70 -4.28
CA GLU A 173 4.73 12.86 -3.39
C GLU A 173 3.39 13.33 -2.78
N GLU A 174 2.30 13.27 -3.55
CA GLU A 174 0.97 13.64 -3.09
C GLU A 174 0.37 12.65 -2.05
N PHE A 175 0.76 11.38 -2.09
CA PHE A 175 0.32 10.37 -1.14
C PHE A 175 1.24 10.20 0.08
N LYS A 176 2.52 10.55 -0.05
CA LYS A 176 3.52 10.48 1.02
C LYS A 176 3.08 11.18 2.30
N GLY A 177 2.43 12.35 2.16
CA GLY A 177 1.89 13.09 3.32
C GLY A 177 0.60 12.50 3.91
N THR A 178 -0.09 11.60 3.19
CA THR A 178 -1.37 11.01 3.60
C THR A 178 -1.18 9.73 4.42
N GLY A 179 -0.13 8.97 4.11
CA GLY A 179 0.24 7.75 4.82
C GLY A 179 0.81 8.01 6.21
N ASN A 180 0.73 7.01 7.08
CA ASN A 180 1.38 7.00 8.40
C ASN A 180 2.33 5.82 8.59
N MET A 181 2.55 5.03 7.55
CA MET A 181 3.59 4.01 7.43
C MET A 181 4.11 4.01 6.00
N GLU A 182 5.41 4.01 5.85
CA GLU A 182 6.10 3.85 4.57
C GLU A 182 7.09 2.69 4.65
N MET A 183 6.95 1.75 3.72
CA MET A 183 7.93 0.70 3.46
C MET A 183 8.52 0.92 2.08
N ILE A 184 9.80 1.23 2.02
CA ILE A 184 10.50 1.56 0.77
C ILE A 184 11.29 0.34 0.33
N LEU A 185 11.08 -0.10 -0.92
CA LEU A 185 11.85 -1.15 -1.54
C LEU A 185 13.04 -0.58 -2.32
N SER A 186 14.18 -1.24 -2.19
CA SER A 186 15.45 -0.80 -2.78
C SER A 186 15.77 -1.56 -4.05
N ARG A 187 15.91 -0.85 -5.18
CA ARG A 187 16.43 -1.42 -6.44
C ARG A 187 17.83 -2.02 -6.24
N ARG A 188 18.70 -1.37 -5.46
CA ARG A 188 20.05 -1.84 -5.18
C ARG A 188 20.08 -3.21 -4.50
N LEU A 189 19.19 -3.46 -3.54
CA LEU A 189 19.06 -4.76 -2.88
C LEU A 189 18.51 -5.81 -3.84
N GLN A 190 17.52 -5.46 -4.65
CA GLN A 190 16.94 -6.33 -5.66
C GLN A 190 17.98 -6.76 -6.70
N GLU A 191 18.80 -5.85 -7.21
CA GLU A 191 19.88 -6.15 -8.16
C GLU A 191 20.91 -7.10 -7.57
N ARG A 192 21.15 -7.00 -6.26
CA ARG A 192 22.01 -7.92 -5.49
C ARG A 192 21.33 -9.22 -5.08
N ARG A 193 20.06 -9.44 -5.45
CA ARG A 193 19.25 -10.61 -5.07
C ARG A 193 19.06 -10.77 -3.56
N ILE A 194 19.06 -9.66 -2.83
CA ILE A 194 18.75 -9.62 -1.40
C ILE A 194 17.25 -9.35 -1.23
N PHE A 195 16.53 -10.33 -0.68
CA PHE A 195 15.09 -10.27 -0.47
C PHE A 195 14.73 -10.60 0.98
N PRO A 196 13.66 -9.99 1.53
CA PRO A 196 12.89 -8.88 0.95
C PRO A 196 13.79 -7.64 0.76
N ALA A 197 13.62 -6.95 -0.37
CA ALA A 197 14.46 -5.81 -0.75
C ALA A 197 14.06 -4.51 -0.01
N ILE A 198 13.84 -4.59 1.29
CA ILE A 198 13.37 -3.47 2.14
C ILE A 198 14.56 -2.56 2.49
N ASP A 199 14.41 -1.28 2.19
CA ASP A 199 15.32 -0.24 2.64
C ASP A 199 15.00 0.09 4.11
N ILE A 200 15.81 -0.46 5.01
CA ILE A 200 15.61 -0.32 6.48
C ILE A 200 15.78 1.14 6.94
N GLU A 201 16.64 1.89 6.28
CA GLU A 201 16.93 3.28 6.62
C GLU A 201 15.74 4.19 6.33
N LYS A 202 15.12 4.01 5.14
CA LYS A 202 14.05 4.86 4.65
C LYS A 202 12.66 4.41 5.08
N SER A 203 12.51 3.16 5.53
CA SER A 203 11.22 2.61 5.96
C SER A 203 10.91 2.96 7.40
N SER A 204 9.68 3.37 7.68
CA SER A 204 9.25 3.75 9.04
C SER A 204 7.73 3.74 9.21
N THR A 205 7.31 3.69 10.47
CA THR A 205 5.91 3.88 10.89
C THR A 205 5.84 5.06 11.86
N ARG A 206 4.87 5.96 11.65
CA ARG A 206 4.59 7.02 12.62
C ARG A 206 3.99 6.41 13.87
N ARG A 207 4.44 6.89 15.04
CA ARG A 207 3.96 6.41 16.35
C ARG A 207 4.10 4.90 16.50
N GLU A 208 5.25 4.34 16.10
CA GLU A 208 5.58 2.93 16.32
C GLU A 208 5.58 2.53 17.80
N ASP A 209 5.70 3.52 18.70
CA ASP A 209 5.55 3.40 20.14
C ASP A 209 4.17 2.86 20.57
N LEU A 210 3.14 3.05 19.77
CA LEU A 210 1.79 2.52 20.02
C LEU A 210 1.64 1.05 19.56
N LEU A 211 2.57 0.55 18.74
CA LEU A 211 2.50 -0.77 18.13
C LEU A 211 3.50 -1.78 18.72
N MET A 212 4.45 -1.30 19.52
CA MET A 212 5.51 -2.11 20.13
C MET A 212 5.56 -1.89 21.64
N SER A 213 5.95 -2.93 22.39
CA SER A 213 6.29 -2.76 23.79
C SER A 213 7.53 -1.85 23.94
N PRO A 214 7.66 -1.10 25.04
CA PRO A 214 8.80 -0.21 25.25
C PRO A 214 10.17 -0.91 25.14
N ASP A 215 10.28 -2.14 25.62
CA ASP A 215 11.50 -2.95 25.54
C ASP A 215 11.82 -3.34 24.08
N THR A 216 10.82 -3.79 23.32
CA THR A 216 10.99 -4.09 21.90
C THR A 216 11.39 -2.85 21.11
N LEU A 217 10.76 -1.72 21.36
CA LEU A 217 11.04 -0.46 20.69
C LEU A 217 12.51 -0.01 20.92
N GLN A 218 13.00 -0.09 22.15
CA GLN A 218 14.40 0.23 22.47
C GLN A 218 15.38 -0.67 21.72
N ARG A 219 15.11 -1.98 21.65
CA ARG A 219 15.93 -2.94 20.91
C ARG A 219 15.92 -2.68 19.40
N VAL A 220 14.77 -2.33 18.85
CA VAL A 220 14.64 -1.96 17.43
C VAL A 220 15.43 -0.70 17.12
N TRP A 221 15.37 0.32 17.98
CA TRP A 221 16.16 1.54 17.79
C TRP A 221 17.67 1.29 17.92
N LEU A 222 18.08 0.41 18.81
CA LEU A 222 19.49 0.01 18.91
C LEU A 222 19.93 -0.73 17.64
N MET A 223 19.15 -1.71 17.19
CA MET A 223 19.40 -2.45 15.95
C MET A 223 19.54 -1.51 14.74
N ARG A 224 18.64 -0.55 14.58
CA ARG A 224 18.70 0.44 13.49
C ARG A 224 19.97 1.28 13.55
N ARG A 225 20.37 1.77 14.73
CA ARG A 225 21.61 2.53 14.89
C ARG A 225 22.85 1.71 14.54
N MET A 226 22.92 0.46 14.99
CA MET A 226 24.03 -0.44 14.64
C MET A 226 24.08 -0.72 13.14
N TYR A 227 22.93 -0.97 12.52
CA TYR A 227 22.83 -1.17 11.08
C TYR A 227 23.35 0.04 10.30
N LEU A 228 22.93 1.25 10.66
CA LEU A 228 23.40 2.49 10.01
C LEU A 228 24.91 2.68 10.12
N GLN A 229 25.49 2.39 11.29
CA GLN A 229 26.95 2.44 11.48
C GLN A 229 27.69 1.45 10.59
N MET A 230 27.15 0.24 10.37
CA MET A 230 27.75 -0.77 9.50
C MET A 230 27.67 -0.44 8.01
N VAL A 231 26.62 0.27 7.58
CA VAL A 231 26.40 0.61 6.16
C VAL A 231 27.09 1.92 5.76
N SER A 232 27.39 2.79 6.73
CA SER A 232 28.08 4.08 6.51
C SER A 232 29.62 3.95 6.43
N ASN A 233 30.20 2.79 6.78
CA ASN A 233 31.59 2.43 6.62
C ASN A 233 31.76 1.57 5.36
#